data_8a2d73e17ed94f1615ecf4342eafb47a
#
_entry.id   8a2d73e17ed94f1615ecf4342eafb47a
#
_cell.length_a   1.000
_cell.length_b   1.000
_cell.length_c   1.000
_cell.angle_alpha   90.00
_cell.angle_beta   90.00
_cell.angle_gamma   90.00
#
_symmetry.space_group_name_H-M   'P 1'
#
loop_
_entity.id
_entity.type
_entity.pdbx_description
1 polymer ?
#
loop_
_entity_poly.entity_id
_entity_poly.type
_entity_poly.pdbx_seq_one_letter_code
_entity_poly.pdbx_strand_id
1 'polypeptide(L)'
;MIGRSRPGRNNVLTNRRTIIAGSLATTAATVFPRGAWAKEELKLHSFVPPTHIIWARVLTPWSQEVAKLSKGELTVRLFPSMQLGGKPPELYRQTQQGITDATFTLPGYTSADFPMMALTELPGTATSADDGTKKLWANFDKYLARDYKGTKVLMLWNSDTASIMSKSKPVRRLEDFKGMKIRTPSAAQSSQLEALGAIPIDMPVTQIYNSLDRGVIDASMIPMSAALDFKLIEVAKYFTVDAPLGRSPFLVAMNLNRYQKLPANLKKVIDDTTGLKLSLKGAAEYDAQSQAGIEAAKKDRELITLSAQERQRWMEAFKPMIRRKMEEGEKAGLPARGLVDAYGLLG
;
A
#
# COMPACT_ATOMS: atom_id res chain seq x y z
N MET A 1 -45.33 -62.12 41.04
CA MET A 1 -46.23 -61.92 42.21
C MET A 1 -46.71 -60.46 42.12
N ILE A 2 -47.92 -60.24 41.68
CA ILE A 2 -49.10 -59.77 42.48
C ILE A 2 -48.80 -58.32 42.95
N GLY A 3 -49.59 -57.28 42.69
CA GLY A 3 -50.94 -57.09 42.17
C GLY A 3 -51.17 -55.56 42.08
N ARG A 4 -51.89 -55.12 41.13
CA ARG A 4 -53.17 -54.50 41.01
C ARG A 4 -53.60 -53.57 42.24
N SER A 5 -53.90 -52.26 41.92
CA SER A 5 -55.31 -51.83 41.69
C SER A 5 -55.40 -50.33 41.47
N ARG A 6 -56.22 -49.94 40.51
CA ARG A 6 -56.97 -48.65 40.39
C ARG A 6 -58.24 -48.83 41.26
N PRO A 7 -59.14 -47.83 41.57
CA PRO A 7 -59.57 -46.69 40.73
C PRO A 7 -60.02 -45.44 41.61
N GLY A 8 -60.59 -44.46 40.87
CA GLY A 8 -61.49 -43.43 41.52
C GLY A 8 -61.69 -42.17 40.71
N ARG A 9 -62.69 -42.16 39.82
CA ARG A 9 -63.31 -40.98 39.22
C ARG A 9 -64.13 -40.25 40.26
N ASN A 10 -64.20 -38.91 40.23
CA ASN A 10 -65.40 -38.16 40.44
C ASN A 10 -65.42 -36.82 39.71
N ASN A 11 -66.41 -36.67 38.84
CA ASN A 11 -66.89 -35.45 38.19
C ASN A 11 -67.64 -34.60 39.22
N VAL A 12 -67.47 -33.28 39.15
CA VAL A 12 -68.55 -32.34 39.55
C VAL A 12 -68.54 -31.15 38.59
N LEU A 13 -69.73 -30.84 38.13
CA LEU A 13 -70.14 -29.88 37.13
C LEU A 13 -70.26 -28.43 37.64
N THR A 14 -70.06 -27.50 36.67
CA THR A 14 -70.76 -26.21 36.49
C THR A 14 -70.63 -25.08 37.55
N ASN A 15 -70.15 -23.91 37.09
CA ASN A 15 -71.08 -22.77 36.96
C ASN A 15 -70.56 -21.64 36.11
N ARG A 16 -71.32 -21.21 35.11
CA ARG A 16 -71.18 -19.99 34.36
C ARG A 16 -71.51 -18.78 35.18
N ARG A 17 -70.66 -17.80 35.29
CA ARG A 17 -71.05 -16.39 35.47
C ARG A 17 -70.10 -15.48 34.66
N THR A 18 -70.69 -14.88 33.66
CA THR A 18 -70.23 -13.77 32.84
C THR A 18 -69.91 -12.58 33.74
N ILE A 19 -68.68 -12.02 33.58
CA ILE A 19 -68.36 -10.64 33.90
C ILE A 19 -67.63 -9.99 32.71
N ILE A 20 -68.34 -9.05 32.11
CA ILE A 20 -67.85 -8.08 31.15
C ILE A 20 -67.05 -7.06 31.96
N ALA A 21 -65.76 -6.88 31.61
CA ALA A 21 -65.00 -5.72 32.06
C ALA A 21 -63.97 -5.34 30.98
N GLY A 22 -64.20 -4.20 30.46
CA GLY A 22 -63.44 -3.17 29.83
C GLY A 22 -62.12 -3.54 29.16
N SER A 23 -62.09 -3.48 27.81
CA SER A 23 -60.89 -3.46 26.99
C SER A 23 -60.18 -2.09 27.16
N LEU A 24 -59.13 -2.00 27.96
CA LEU A 24 -58.11 -0.98 27.80
C LEU A 24 -57.08 -1.51 26.82
N ALA A 25 -57.18 -1.05 25.57
CA ALA A 25 -56.16 -1.26 24.55
C ALA A 25 -54.93 -0.44 24.91
N THR A 26 -53.99 -1.03 25.63
CA THR A 26 -52.63 -0.51 25.77
C THR A 26 -51.92 -0.77 24.48
N THR A 27 -51.78 0.24 23.61
CA THR A 27 -50.90 0.25 22.48
C THR A 27 -49.47 0.18 23.03
N ALA A 28 -48.93 -1.03 23.19
CA ALA A 28 -47.50 -1.25 23.35
C ALA A 28 -46.85 -0.79 22.07
N ALA A 29 -46.29 0.42 22.08
CA ALA A 29 -45.34 0.85 21.07
C ALA A 29 -44.19 -0.16 21.14
N THR A 30 -44.16 -1.11 20.18
CA THR A 30 -43.03 -1.97 19.95
C THR A 30 -41.89 -1.06 19.52
N VAL A 31 -41.08 -0.62 20.46
CA VAL A 31 -39.76 -0.07 20.21
C VAL A 31 -38.97 -1.24 19.60
N PHE A 32 -38.96 -1.33 18.27
CA PHE A 32 -38.01 -2.20 17.58
C PHE A 32 -36.63 -1.78 18.06
N PRO A 33 -35.89 -2.67 18.73
CA PRO A 33 -34.50 -2.33 19.05
C PRO A 33 -33.86 -1.98 17.71
N ARG A 34 -33.37 -0.73 17.59
CA ARG A 34 -32.46 -0.38 16.48
C ARG A 34 -31.41 -1.47 16.50
N GLY A 35 -31.43 -2.32 15.46
CA GLY A 35 -30.55 -3.47 15.38
C GLY A 35 -29.15 -3.03 15.75
N ALA A 36 -28.60 -3.61 16.81
CA ALA A 36 -27.21 -3.47 17.15
C ALA A 36 -26.45 -4.03 15.93
N TRP A 37 -26.00 -3.15 15.05
CA TRP A 37 -25.15 -3.53 13.93
C TRP A 37 -23.95 -4.23 14.54
N ALA A 38 -23.67 -5.45 14.09
CA ALA A 38 -22.50 -6.16 14.53
C ALA A 38 -21.28 -5.30 14.23
N LYS A 39 -20.41 -5.13 15.23
CA LYS A 39 -19.16 -4.38 15.05
C LYS A 39 -18.36 -5.02 13.92
N GLU A 40 -17.96 -4.21 12.96
CA GLU A 40 -17.14 -4.63 11.83
C GLU A 40 -15.67 -4.44 12.16
N GLU A 41 -14.86 -5.45 11.92
CA GLU A 41 -13.39 -5.35 12.00
C GLU A 41 -12.79 -5.59 10.63
N LEU A 42 -11.90 -4.70 10.20
CA LEU A 42 -11.08 -4.84 9.00
C LEU A 42 -9.66 -5.22 9.41
N LYS A 43 -9.08 -6.21 8.76
CA LYS A 43 -7.69 -6.63 8.94
C LYS A 43 -6.83 -5.98 7.85
N LEU A 44 -5.91 -5.09 8.24
CA LEU A 44 -4.93 -4.51 7.35
C LEU A 44 -3.56 -5.14 7.60
N HIS A 45 -3.00 -5.78 6.57
CA HIS A 45 -1.75 -6.52 6.60
C HIS A 45 -0.64 -5.82 5.86
N SER A 46 0.60 -5.88 6.36
CA SER A 46 1.77 -5.31 5.69
C SER A 46 3.07 -6.00 6.06
N PHE A 47 4.09 -5.76 5.21
CA PHE A 47 5.46 -6.21 5.44
C PHE A 47 6.28 -5.28 6.34
N VAL A 48 5.86 -4.01 6.51
CA VAL A 48 6.62 -3.01 7.28
C VAL A 48 6.53 -3.24 8.78
N PRO A 49 7.57 -2.89 9.55
CA PRO A 49 7.52 -2.94 11.01
C PRO A 49 6.59 -1.86 11.58
N PRO A 50 6.12 -1.98 12.83
CA PRO A 50 5.24 -0.99 13.45
C PRO A 50 5.91 0.39 13.64
N THR A 51 7.24 0.44 13.60
CA THR A 51 8.04 1.68 13.67
C THR A 51 8.14 2.42 12.35
N HIS A 52 7.77 1.78 11.23
CA HIS A 52 7.82 2.40 9.90
C HIS A 52 6.97 3.66 9.84
N ILE A 53 7.51 4.73 9.23
CA ILE A 53 6.91 6.07 9.24
C ILE A 53 5.42 6.09 8.83
N ILE A 54 5.07 5.40 7.75
CA ILE A 54 3.68 5.32 7.26
C ILE A 54 2.79 4.57 8.26
N TRP A 55 3.32 3.49 8.86
CA TRP A 55 2.57 2.72 9.84
C TRP A 55 2.27 3.55 11.08
N ALA A 56 3.29 4.20 11.64
CA ALA A 56 3.18 4.95 12.87
C ALA A 56 2.41 6.28 12.71
N ARG A 57 2.65 7.03 11.62
CA ARG A 57 2.13 8.39 11.47
C ARG A 57 0.93 8.54 10.52
N VAL A 58 0.64 7.51 9.72
CA VAL A 58 -0.49 7.57 8.79
C VAL A 58 -1.51 6.50 9.10
N LEU A 59 -1.15 5.20 9.06
CA LEU A 59 -2.12 4.12 9.18
C LEU A 59 -2.66 3.95 10.60
N THR A 60 -1.81 4.08 11.63
CA THR A 60 -2.28 4.02 13.02
C THR A 60 -3.24 5.18 13.36
N PRO A 61 -2.93 6.45 13.08
CA PRO A 61 -3.89 7.54 13.25
C PRO A 61 -5.15 7.38 12.41
N TRP A 62 -5.04 6.91 11.16
CA TRP A 62 -6.20 6.66 10.31
C TRP A 62 -7.12 5.58 10.91
N SER A 63 -6.57 4.49 11.42
CA SER A 63 -7.36 3.42 12.06
C SER A 63 -8.15 3.94 13.27
N GLN A 64 -7.55 4.85 14.05
CA GLN A 64 -8.20 5.51 15.18
C GLN A 64 -9.29 6.50 14.72
N GLU A 65 -9.05 7.24 13.63
CA GLU A 65 -10.03 8.14 13.03
C GLU A 65 -11.25 7.37 12.50
N VAL A 66 -11.06 6.25 11.83
CA VAL A 66 -12.13 5.36 11.38
C VAL A 66 -12.98 4.88 12.57
N ALA A 67 -12.35 4.42 13.64
CA ALA A 67 -13.05 3.96 14.83
C ALA A 67 -13.84 5.12 15.50
N LYS A 68 -13.25 6.32 15.57
CA LYS A 68 -13.90 7.52 16.13
C LYS A 68 -15.12 7.95 15.29
N LEU A 69 -14.98 8.07 13.99
CA LEU A 69 -16.04 8.53 13.08
C LEU A 69 -17.19 7.53 12.96
N SER A 70 -16.88 6.24 13.03
CA SER A 70 -17.89 5.16 13.06
C SER A 70 -18.46 4.92 14.45
N LYS A 71 -18.08 5.69 15.47
CA LYS A 71 -18.49 5.48 16.89
C LYS A 71 -18.22 4.05 17.38
N GLY A 72 -17.13 3.44 16.88
CA GLY A 72 -16.72 2.09 17.21
C GLY A 72 -17.49 0.97 16.47
N GLU A 73 -18.35 1.30 15.52
CA GLU A 73 -19.02 0.30 14.67
C GLU A 73 -18.05 -0.32 13.64
N LEU A 74 -16.99 0.40 13.26
CA LEU A 74 -15.92 -0.08 12.38
C LEU A 74 -14.56 0.13 13.03
N THR A 75 -13.76 -0.93 13.08
CA THR A 75 -12.37 -0.89 13.53
C THR A 75 -11.45 -1.42 12.44
N VAL A 76 -10.21 -0.88 12.37
CA VAL A 76 -9.17 -1.39 11.51
C VAL A 76 -8.05 -1.95 12.38
N ARG A 77 -7.92 -3.28 12.39
CA ARG A 77 -6.84 -3.96 13.10
C ARG A 77 -5.63 -4.09 12.19
N LEU A 78 -4.49 -3.61 12.69
CA LEU A 78 -3.25 -3.51 11.94
C LEU A 78 -2.33 -4.71 12.24
N PHE A 79 -1.85 -5.39 11.18
CA PHE A 79 -0.97 -6.55 11.25
C PHE A 79 0.36 -6.24 10.51
N PRO A 80 1.37 -5.67 11.20
CA PRO A 80 2.68 -5.35 10.63
C PRO A 80 3.56 -6.60 10.45
N SER A 81 4.71 -6.44 9.78
CA SER A 81 5.80 -7.43 9.73
C SER A 81 5.36 -8.83 9.30
N MET A 82 4.44 -8.92 8.34
CA MET A 82 3.90 -10.19 7.83
C MET A 82 3.25 -11.09 8.89
N GLN A 83 2.62 -10.52 9.93
CA GLN A 83 2.02 -11.28 11.05
C GLN A 83 0.92 -12.26 10.63
N LEU A 84 0.26 -12.04 9.49
CA LEU A 84 -0.74 -12.98 8.93
C LEU A 84 -0.11 -14.01 7.97
N GLY A 85 1.23 -14.05 7.90
CA GLY A 85 1.98 -15.00 7.07
C GLY A 85 2.16 -14.56 5.62
N GLY A 86 2.92 -15.37 4.86
CA GLY A 86 3.27 -15.10 3.47
C GLY A 86 4.53 -14.26 3.31
N LYS A 87 4.73 -13.73 2.08
CA LYS A 87 5.86 -12.89 1.68
C LYS A 87 5.35 -11.55 1.13
N PRO A 88 6.16 -10.47 1.15
CA PRO A 88 5.72 -9.15 0.68
C PRO A 88 5.07 -9.15 -0.72
N PRO A 89 5.55 -9.90 -1.73
CA PRO A 89 4.88 -9.97 -3.04
C PRO A 89 3.49 -10.64 -3.02
N GLU A 90 3.13 -11.38 -1.97
CA GLU A 90 1.84 -12.08 -1.89
C GLU A 90 0.71 -11.21 -1.32
N LEU A 91 1.03 -10.08 -0.69
CA LEU A 91 0.10 -9.24 0.05
C LEU A 91 -1.09 -8.78 -0.78
N TYR A 92 -0.86 -8.32 -2.02
CA TYR A 92 -1.94 -7.87 -2.89
C TYR A 92 -2.91 -9.01 -3.23
N ARG A 93 -2.37 -10.18 -3.57
CA ARG A 93 -3.16 -11.38 -3.88
C ARG A 93 -3.93 -11.89 -2.65
N GLN A 94 -3.32 -11.86 -1.46
CA GLN A 94 -4.03 -12.19 -0.20
C GLN A 94 -5.26 -11.29 -0.01
N THR A 95 -5.14 -10.00 -0.33
CA THR A 95 -6.28 -9.07 -0.27
C THR A 95 -7.32 -9.37 -1.34
N GLN A 96 -6.93 -9.63 -2.58
CA GLN A 96 -7.88 -10.01 -3.65
C GLN A 96 -8.67 -11.27 -3.28
N GLN A 97 -8.04 -12.25 -2.66
CA GLN A 97 -8.63 -13.53 -2.24
C GLN A 97 -9.42 -13.43 -0.93
N GLY A 98 -9.39 -12.29 -0.23
CA GLY A 98 -10.09 -12.09 1.05
C GLY A 98 -9.44 -12.79 2.25
N ILE A 99 -8.17 -13.20 2.15
CA ILE A 99 -7.38 -13.71 3.29
C ILE A 99 -7.16 -12.58 4.31
N THR A 100 -6.97 -11.37 3.82
CA THR A 100 -6.96 -10.13 4.59
C THR A 100 -7.94 -9.13 3.95
N ASP A 101 -8.51 -8.23 4.73
CA ASP A 101 -9.48 -7.25 4.21
C ASP A 101 -8.78 -6.12 3.46
N ALA A 102 -7.60 -5.73 3.89
CA ALA A 102 -6.80 -4.68 3.26
C ALA A 102 -5.29 -4.97 3.39
N THR A 103 -4.50 -4.35 2.53
CA THR A 103 -3.05 -4.43 2.59
C THR A 103 -2.40 -3.07 2.33
N PHE A 104 -1.23 -2.85 2.96
CA PHE A 104 -0.25 -1.86 2.56
C PHE A 104 0.92 -2.58 1.85
N THR A 105 1.15 -2.26 0.58
CA THR A 105 2.18 -2.89 -0.26
C THR A 105 2.67 -1.96 -1.38
N LEU A 106 3.54 -2.48 -2.26
CA LEU A 106 3.98 -1.83 -3.49
C LEU A 106 3.42 -2.59 -4.70
N PRO A 107 2.81 -1.92 -5.69
CA PRO A 107 2.50 -2.52 -6.99
C PRO A 107 3.72 -3.16 -7.66
N GLY A 108 4.89 -2.56 -7.51
CA GLY A 108 6.15 -3.03 -8.09
C GLY A 108 6.55 -4.45 -7.68
N TYR A 109 6.14 -4.94 -6.50
CA TYR A 109 6.41 -6.32 -6.07
C TYR A 109 5.70 -7.38 -6.91
N THR A 110 4.65 -7.01 -7.62
CA THR A 110 3.91 -7.86 -8.54
C THR A 110 3.65 -7.12 -9.86
N SER A 111 4.70 -6.57 -10.46
CA SER A 111 4.64 -5.67 -11.63
C SER A 111 3.78 -6.20 -12.78
N ALA A 112 3.68 -7.53 -12.93
CA ALA A 112 2.82 -8.15 -13.95
C ALA A 112 1.32 -7.88 -13.74
N ASP A 113 0.88 -7.69 -12.49
CA ASP A 113 -0.51 -7.36 -12.15
C ASP A 113 -0.81 -5.85 -12.34
N PHE A 114 0.25 -5.02 -12.49
CA PHE A 114 0.17 -3.56 -12.53
C PHE A 114 0.89 -2.93 -13.72
N PRO A 115 0.58 -3.31 -14.97
CA PRO A 115 1.32 -2.88 -16.14
C PRO A 115 1.27 -1.37 -16.40
N MET A 116 0.16 -0.69 -16.07
CA MET A 116 0.06 0.76 -16.21
C MET A 116 0.77 1.49 -15.07
N MET A 117 0.69 0.95 -13.84
CA MET A 117 1.44 1.49 -12.70
C MET A 117 2.96 1.43 -12.93
N ALA A 118 3.48 0.40 -13.59
CA ALA A 118 4.89 0.28 -13.94
C ALA A 118 5.42 1.48 -14.75
N LEU A 119 4.58 2.10 -15.58
CA LEU A 119 4.95 3.31 -16.32
C LEU A 119 5.08 4.56 -15.43
N THR A 120 4.44 4.55 -14.26
CA THR A 120 4.57 5.66 -13.31
C THR A 120 5.87 5.63 -12.51
N GLU A 121 6.59 4.50 -12.55
CA GLU A 121 7.90 4.33 -11.93
C GLU A 121 9.06 4.81 -12.81
N LEU A 122 8.79 5.24 -14.04
CA LEU A 122 9.82 5.69 -14.98
C LEU A 122 10.48 6.99 -14.51
N PRO A 123 11.76 7.23 -14.89
CA PRO A 123 12.45 8.47 -14.59
C PRO A 123 11.73 9.70 -15.19
N GLY A 124 11.70 10.80 -14.42
CA GLY A 124 11.08 12.05 -14.89
C GLY A 124 9.58 12.17 -14.62
N THR A 125 8.92 11.15 -14.08
CA THR A 125 7.46 11.18 -13.82
C THR A 125 7.04 12.21 -12.78
N ALA A 126 7.92 12.55 -11.83
CA ALA A 126 7.60 13.50 -10.76
C ALA A 126 8.84 14.21 -10.19
N THR A 127 8.63 15.40 -9.63
CA THR A 127 9.67 16.22 -8.99
C THR A 127 9.74 16.02 -7.47
N SER A 128 8.64 15.61 -6.83
CA SER A 128 8.54 15.31 -5.40
C SER A 128 7.57 14.16 -5.15
N ALA A 129 7.50 13.62 -3.93
CA ALA A 129 6.48 12.64 -3.56
C ALA A 129 5.07 13.25 -3.67
N ASP A 130 4.91 14.51 -3.28
CA ASP A 130 3.65 15.26 -3.40
C ASP A 130 3.21 15.39 -4.87
N ASP A 131 4.09 15.90 -5.76
CA ASP A 131 3.82 16.04 -7.19
C ASP A 131 3.45 14.69 -7.82
N GLY A 132 4.24 13.65 -7.55
CA GLY A 132 3.97 12.31 -8.06
C GLY A 132 2.64 11.74 -7.58
N THR A 133 2.28 11.97 -6.31
CA THR A 133 1.01 11.53 -5.76
C THR A 133 -0.18 12.24 -6.42
N LYS A 134 -0.10 13.55 -6.62
CA LYS A 134 -1.12 14.31 -7.36
C LYS A 134 -1.29 13.79 -8.79
N LYS A 135 -0.19 13.52 -9.49
CA LYS A 135 -0.21 12.96 -10.85
C LYS A 135 -0.79 11.56 -10.91
N LEU A 136 -0.52 10.69 -9.91
CA LEU A 136 -1.14 9.38 -9.81
C LEU A 136 -2.67 9.49 -9.76
N TRP A 137 -3.20 10.33 -8.87
CA TRP A 137 -4.64 10.51 -8.72
C TRP A 137 -5.29 11.23 -9.91
N ALA A 138 -4.62 12.20 -10.52
CA ALA A 138 -5.11 12.88 -11.72
C ALA A 138 -5.25 11.93 -12.93
N ASN A 139 -4.43 10.88 -12.97
CA ASN A 139 -4.43 9.88 -14.04
C ASN A 139 -5.11 8.56 -13.65
N PHE A 140 -5.65 8.46 -12.41
CA PHE A 140 -6.14 7.20 -11.86
C PHE A 140 -7.28 6.63 -12.67
N ASP A 141 -8.39 7.34 -12.80
CA ASP A 141 -9.60 6.83 -13.46
C ASP A 141 -9.36 6.53 -14.94
N LYS A 142 -8.61 7.37 -15.63
CA LYS A 142 -8.37 7.26 -17.06
C LYS A 142 -7.42 6.13 -17.42
N TYR A 143 -6.35 5.94 -16.65
CA TYR A 143 -5.25 5.05 -17.02
C TYR A 143 -4.97 3.94 -16.02
N LEU A 144 -5.02 4.22 -14.70
CA LEU A 144 -4.46 3.33 -13.69
C LEU A 144 -5.49 2.40 -13.05
N ALA A 145 -6.77 2.78 -12.98
CA ALA A 145 -7.82 2.01 -12.30
C ALA A 145 -7.96 0.57 -12.83
N ARG A 146 -7.60 0.33 -14.08
CA ARG A 146 -7.63 -0.99 -14.72
C ARG A 146 -6.72 -2.03 -14.09
N ASP A 147 -5.66 -1.59 -13.41
CA ASP A 147 -4.69 -2.47 -12.74
C ASP A 147 -5.24 -3.00 -11.39
N TYR A 148 -6.27 -2.35 -10.83
CA TYR A 148 -6.75 -2.63 -9.47
C TYR A 148 -8.01 -3.52 -9.43
N LYS A 149 -8.01 -4.58 -10.25
CA LYS A 149 -9.16 -5.51 -10.34
C LYS A 149 -9.43 -6.21 -9.00
N GLY A 150 -10.70 -6.23 -8.58
CA GLY A 150 -11.12 -6.91 -7.35
C GLY A 150 -10.74 -6.20 -6.05
N THR A 151 -10.16 -5.00 -6.12
CA THR A 151 -9.80 -4.18 -4.97
C THR A 151 -10.32 -2.76 -5.09
N LYS A 152 -10.50 -2.11 -3.95
CA LYS A 152 -10.72 -0.66 -3.81
C LYS A 152 -9.43 -0.03 -3.33
N VAL A 153 -8.93 0.95 -4.07
CA VAL A 153 -7.77 1.74 -3.66
C VAL A 153 -8.19 2.71 -2.54
N LEU A 154 -7.54 2.59 -1.39
CA LEU A 154 -7.75 3.47 -0.23
C LEU A 154 -6.71 4.59 -0.18
N MET A 155 -5.43 4.26 -0.49
CA MET A 155 -4.32 5.20 -0.63
C MET A 155 -3.47 4.79 -1.81
N LEU A 156 -2.97 5.77 -2.54
CA LEU A 156 -1.99 5.60 -3.60
C LEU A 156 -1.07 6.81 -3.61
N TRP A 157 0.21 6.62 -3.30
CA TRP A 157 1.16 7.73 -3.21
C TRP A 157 2.53 7.33 -3.74
N ASN A 158 3.33 8.31 -4.13
CA ASN A 158 4.70 8.11 -4.55
C ASN A 158 5.69 8.27 -3.37
N SER A 159 6.82 7.57 -3.47
CA SER A 159 7.98 7.83 -2.60
C SER A 159 8.71 9.12 -3.00
N ASP A 160 9.67 9.54 -2.17
CA ASP A 160 10.78 10.38 -2.61
C ASP A 160 11.58 9.69 -3.73
N THR A 161 12.47 10.43 -4.40
CA THR A 161 13.29 9.88 -5.49
C THR A 161 14.16 8.73 -4.99
N ALA A 162 14.28 7.68 -5.80
CA ALA A 162 15.21 6.62 -5.51
C ALA A 162 16.65 7.15 -5.48
N SER A 163 17.44 6.60 -4.57
CA SER A 163 18.87 6.82 -4.39
C SER A 163 19.61 5.51 -4.65
N ILE A 164 20.93 5.58 -4.87
CA ILE A 164 21.78 4.39 -4.88
C ILE A 164 22.52 4.33 -3.57
N MET A 165 22.16 3.36 -2.72
CA MET A 165 22.84 3.10 -1.46
C MET A 165 23.80 1.94 -1.63
N SER A 166 25.12 2.21 -1.59
CA SER A 166 26.17 1.24 -1.89
C SER A 166 27.05 0.96 -0.67
N LYS A 167 27.49 -0.30 -0.51
CA LYS A 167 28.36 -0.73 0.58
C LYS A 167 29.85 -0.44 0.29
N SER A 168 30.34 -0.78 -0.89
CA SER A 168 31.76 -0.85 -1.16
C SER A 168 32.25 0.08 -2.27
N LYS A 169 31.36 0.55 -3.15
CA LYS A 169 31.74 1.27 -4.38
C LYS A 169 30.83 2.48 -4.58
N PRO A 170 31.39 3.71 -4.63
CA PRO A 170 30.59 4.91 -4.88
C PRO A 170 30.08 4.93 -6.32
N VAL A 171 28.89 5.47 -6.54
CA VAL A 171 28.31 5.72 -7.87
C VAL A 171 28.29 7.23 -8.09
N ARG A 172 29.22 7.74 -8.91
CA ARG A 172 29.40 9.17 -9.20
C ARG A 172 29.11 9.53 -10.65
N ARG A 173 29.20 8.51 -11.54
CA ARG A 173 29.06 8.66 -12.99
C ARG A 173 28.50 7.37 -13.58
N LEU A 174 28.05 7.47 -14.83
CA LEU A 174 27.40 6.38 -15.55
C LEU A 174 28.24 5.10 -15.59
N GLU A 175 29.55 5.22 -15.79
CA GLU A 175 30.48 4.10 -15.89
C GLU A 175 30.61 3.26 -14.61
N ASP A 176 30.27 3.86 -13.45
CA ASP A 176 30.37 3.19 -12.16
C ASP A 176 29.35 2.07 -11.99
N PHE A 177 28.27 2.09 -12.77
CA PHE A 177 27.24 1.04 -12.75
C PHE A 177 27.71 -0.29 -13.35
N LYS A 178 28.74 -0.25 -14.22
CA LYS A 178 29.13 -1.43 -14.98
C LYS A 178 29.43 -2.63 -14.08
N GLY A 179 28.61 -3.68 -14.24
CA GLY A 179 28.74 -4.96 -13.53
C GLY A 179 28.31 -4.94 -12.06
N MET A 180 27.82 -3.80 -11.53
CA MET A 180 27.28 -3.76 -10.16
C MET A 180 25.96 -4.51 -10.05
N LYS A 181 25.86 -5.38 -9.06
CA LYS A 181 24.61 -6.03 -8.68
C LYS A 181 23.80 -5.11 -7.78
N ILE A 182 22.74 -4.52 -8.32
CA ILE A 182 21.96 -3.50 -7.61
C ILE A 182 20.54 -4.00 -7.40
N ARG A 183 20.11 -4.01 -6.15
CA ARG A 183 18.73 -4.41 -5.81
C ARG A 183 17.71 -3.41 -6.37
N THR A 184 16.61 -3.94 -6.89
CA THR A 184 15.41 -3.18 -7.28
C THR A 184 14.14 -3.75 -6.65
N PRO A 185 13.06 -2.94 -6.52
CA PRO A 185 11.76 -3.43 -6.06
C PRO A 185 10.85 -3.90 -7.20
N SER A 186 11.17 -3.59 -8.47
CA SER A 186 10.22 -3.78 -9.58
C SER A 186 10.91 -3.98 -10.92
N ALA A 187 10.22 -4.60 -11.87
CA ALA A 187 10.70 -4.76 -13.25
C ALA A 187 10.91 -3.41 -13.97
N ALA A 188 10.11 -2.39 -13.65
CA ALA A 188 10.27 -1.05 -14.22
C ALA A 188 11.58 -0.40 -13.75
N GLN A 189 11.92 -0.54 -12.46
CA GLN A 189 13.18 -0.04 -11.92
C GLN A 189 14.38 -0.91 -12.34
N SER A 190 14.20 -2.22 -12.53
CA SER A 190 15.22 -3.09 -13.13
C SER A 190 15.62 -2.59 -14.52
N SER A 191 14.66 -2.22 -15.36
CA SER A 191 14.94 -1.68 -16.71
C SER A 191 15.73 -0.37 -16.66
N GLN A 192 15.59 0.44 -15.63
CA GLN A 192 16.39 1.65 -15.42
C GLN A 192 17.85 1.30 -15.14
N LEU A 193 18.11 0.34 -14.26
CA LEU A 193 19.47 -0.11 -13.93
C LEU A 193 20.15 -0.78 -15.12
N GLU A 194 19.42 -1.57 -15.91
CA GLU A 194 19.92 -2.15 -17.17
C GLU A 194 20.33 -1.05 -18.16
N ALA A 195 19.52 0.00 -18.30
CA ALA A 195 19.84 1.15 -19.16
C ALA A 195 21.11 1.90 -18.72
N LEU A 196 21.44 1.85 -17.42
CA LEU A 196 22.67 2.41 -16.85
C LEU A 196 23.85 1.43 -16.87
N GLY A 197 23.66 0.17 -17.27
CA GLY A 197 24.71 -0.85 -17.37
C GLY A 197 24.94 -1.67 -16.11
N ALA A 198 24.05 -1.60 -15.12
CA ALA A 198 24.08 -2.43 -13.92
C ALA A 198 23.37 -3.78 -14.12
N ILE A 199 23.54 -4.68 -13.18
CA ILE A 199 22.85 -5.98 -13.09
C ILE A 199 21.77 -5.85 -12.02
N PRO A 200 20.49 -5.73 -12.38
CA PRO A 200 19.40 -5.62 -11.42
C PRO A 200 19.15 -6.94 -10.71
N ILE A 201 18.92 -6.88 -9.39
CA ILE A 201 18.53 -8.02 -8.55
C ILE A 201 17.21 -7.69 -7.91
N ASP A 202 16.15 -8.34 -8.35
CA ASP A 202 14.79 -8.11 -7.82
C ASP A 202 14.61 -8.79 -6.47
N MET A 203 14.28 -8.02 -5.43
CA MET A 203 13.98 -8.54 -4.09
C MET A 203 13.18 -7.55 -3.22
N PRO A 204 12.38 -8.06 -2.26
CA PRO A 204 11.69 -7.24 -1.28
C PRO A 204 12.67 -6.48 -0.36
N VAL A 205 12.22 -5.32 0.16
CA VAL A 205 13.04 -4.46 1.05
C VAL A 205 13.54 -5.19 2.31
N THR A 206 12.78 -6.16 2.82
CA THR A 206 13.12 -6.95 4.01
C THR A 206 14.40 -7.77 3.86
N GLN A 207 14.89 -7.95 2.65
CA GLN A 207 16.11 -8.72 2.37
C GLN A 207 17.35 -7.84 2.14
N ILE A 208 17.18 -6.52 1.97
CA ILE A 208 18.26 -5.61 1.55
C ILE A 208 19.39 -5.57 2.57
N TYR A 209 19.08 -5.35 3.87
CA TYR A 209 20.09 -5.23 4.91
C TYR A 209 21.07 -6.41 4.88
N ASN A 210 20.56 -7.63 4.98
CA ASN A 210 21.37 -8.83 4.98
C ASN A 210 22.10 -9.05 3.65
N SER A 211 21.49 -8.69 2.51
CA SER A 211 22.09 -8.87 1.20
C SER A 211 23.25 -7.90 0.95
N LEU A 212 23.12 -6.65 1.40
CA LEU A 212 24.23 -5.68 1.40
C LEU A 212 25.32 -6.09 2.38
N ASP A 213 24.95 -6.49 3.59
CA ASP A 213 25.91 -6.84 4.62
C ASP A 213 26.78 -8.05 4.22
N ARG A 214 26.18 -9.05 3.59
CA ARG A 214 26.88 -10.25 3.11
C ARG A 214 27.53 -10.08 1.73
N GLY A 215 27.34 -8.94 1.05
CA GLY A 215 27.89 -8.71 -0.30
C GLY A 215 27.20 -9.52 -1.40
N VAL A 216 25.96 -9.97 -1.20
CA VAL A 216 25.13 -10.62 -2.24
C VAL A 216 24.77 -9.60 -3.33
N ILE A 217 24.55 -8.36 -2.90
CA ILE A 217 24.36 -7.18 -3.76
C ILE A 217 25.41 -6.13 -3.41
N ASP A 218 25.81 -5.32 -4.38
CA ASP A 218 26.79 -4.23 -4.21
C ASP A 218 26.10 -2.96 -3.70
N ALA A 219 24.85 -2.75 -4.15
CA ALA A 219 24.05 -1.57 -3.83
C ALA A 219 22.54 -1.88 -3.86
N SER A 220 21.75 -0.94 -3.40
CA SER A 220 20.29 -0.95 -3.54
C SER A 220 19.81 0.35 -4.16
N MET A 221 18.95 0.25 -5.17
CA MET A 221 18.11 1.35 -5.64
C MET A 221 16.89 1.44 -4.72
N ILE A 222 16.82 2.50 -3.91
CA ILE A 222 15.80 2.67 -2.88
C ILE A 222 15.75 4.14 -2.44
N PRO A 223 14.57 4.71 -2.09
CA PRO A 223 14.48 6.09 -1.62
C PRO A 223 15.12 6.29 -0.25
N MET A 224 15.59 7.51 0.04
CA MET A 224 16.23 7.87 1.32
C MET A 224 15.27 7.75 2.49
N SER A 225 13.96 7.90 2.28
CA SER A 225 12.94 7.65 3.31
C SER A 225 13.02 6.26 3.94
N ALA A 226 13.54 5.25 3.20
CA ALA A 226 13.71 3.90 3.71
C ALA A 226 15.01 3.70 4.55
N ALA A 227 15.94 4.63 4.50
CA ALA A 227 17.28 4.47 5.07
C ALA A 227 17.28 4.20 6.58
N LEU A 228 16.39 4.87 7.32
CA LEU A 228 16.25 4.72 8.77
C LEU A 228 15.40 3.50 9.14
N ASP A 229 14.22 3.37 8.53
CA ASP A 229 13.25 2.31 8.86
C ASP A 229 13.81 0.89 8.64
N PHE A 230 14.69 0.73 7.64
CA PHE A 230 15.33 -0.54 7.30
C PHE A 230 16.82 -0.57 7.66
N LYS A 231 17.32 0.38 8.47
CA LYS A 231 18.69 0.46 9.00
C LYS A 231 19.78 0.43 7.93
N LEU A 232 19.50 0.92 6.74
CA LEU A 232 20.41 0.83 5.61
C LEU A 232 21.66 1.71 5.78
N ILE A 233 21.60 2.75 6.62
CA ILE A 233 22.74 3.57 6.98
C ILE A 233 23.82 2.73 7.70
N GLU A 234 23.44 1.69 8.43
CA GLU A 234 24.39 0.82 9.14
C GLU A 234 25.29 0.01 8.17
N VAL A 235 24.77 -0.40 7.02
CA VAL A 235 25.43 -1.31 6.08
C VAL A 235 25.91 -0.65 4.78
N ALA A 236 25.34 0.49 4.37
CA ALA A 236 25.78 1.26 3.22
C ALA A 236 26.77 2.35 3.64
N LYS A 237 27.75 2.65 2.79
CA LYS A 237 28.76 3.70 3.01
C LYS A 237 28.59 4.90 2.08
N TYR A 238 28.05 4.68 0.89
CA TYR A 238 27.93 5.66 -0.17
C TYR A 238 26.46 5.82 -0.56
N PHE A 239 26.00 7.06 -0.65
CA PHE A 239 24.61 7.41 -0.94
C PHE A 239 24.58 8.41 -2.09
N THR A 240 24.27 7.93 -3.31
CA THR A 240 24.03 8.82 -4.46
C THR A 240 22.61 9.31 -4.39
N VAL A 241 22.42 10.55 -3.95
CA VAL A 241 21.14 11.20 -3.72
C VAL A 241 20.75 12.12 -4.87
N ASP A 242 19.47 12.51 -4.96
CA ASP A 242 18.95 13.38 -6.02
C ASP A 242 19.27 12.91 -7.45
N ALA A 243 19.50 11.61 -7.61
CA ALA A 243 19.71 11.00 -8.91
C ALA A 243 18.41 11.06 -9.74
N PRO A 244 18.50 11.16 -11.08
CA PRO A 244 17.33 11.20 -11.95
C PRO A 244 16.72 9.80 -12.15
N LEU A 245 16.43 9.12 -11.05
CA LEU A 245 15.82 7.79 -11.00
C LEU A 245 14.31 7.90 -10.80
N GLY A 246 13.60 6.84 -11.11
CA GLY A 246 12.17 6.75 -10.88
C GLY A 246 11.81 6.67 -9.39
N ARG A 247 10.52 6.70 -9.13
CA ARG A 247 9.94 6.65 -7.79
C ARG A 247 9.13 5.37 -7.63
N SER A 248 8.97 4.91 -6.40
CA SER A 248 8.11 3.76 -6.11
C SER A 248 6.73 4.22 -5.68
N PRO A 249 5.66 3.84 -6.39
CA PRO A 249 4.30 4.03 -5.90
C PRO A 249 4.02 3.03 -4.78
N PHE A 250 3.31 3.49 -3.75
CA PHE A 250 2.82 2.70 -2.63
C PHE A 250 1.31 2.66 -2.62
N LEU A 251 0.75 1.57 -2.11
CA LEU A 251 -0.67 1.24 -2.19
C LEU A 251 -1.21 0.78 -0.84
N VAL A 252 -2.36 1.34 -0.45
CA VAL A 252 -3.28 0.65 0.46
C VAL A 252 -4.51 0.28 -0.32
N ALA A 253 -4.73 -1.03 -0.48
CA ALA A 253 -5.88 -1.58 -1.17
C ALA A 253 -6.75 -2.40 -0.21
N MET A 254 -8.07 -2.38 -0.44
CA MET A 254 -9.06 -3.19 0.28
C MET A 254 -9.75 -4.15 -0.67
N ASN A 255 -10.06 -5.36 -0.21
CA ASN A 255 -10.88 -6.30 -0.96
C ASN A 255 -12.23 -5.67 -1.35
N LEU A 256 -12.55 -5.64 -2.63
CA LEU A 256 -13.74 -4.95 -3.14
C LEU A 256 -15.05 -5.58 -2.60
N ASN A 257 -15.12 -6.90 -2.53
CA ASN A 257 -16.31 -7.58 -2.00
C ASN A 257 -16.52 -7.28 -0.51
N ARG A 258 -15.41 -7.21 0.25
CA ARG A 258 -15.46 -6.83 1.68
C ARG A 258 -15.96 -5.40 1.86
N TYR A 259 -15.45 -4.46 1.04
CA TYR A 259 -15.93 -3.08 1.03
C TYR A 259 -17.43 -3.00 0.66
N GLN A 260 -17.85 -3.72 -0.39
CA GLN A 260 -19.25 -3.71 -0.85
C GLN A 260 -20.23 -4.22 0.21
N LYS A 261 -19.81 -5.16 1.05
CA LYS A 261 -20.63 -5.73 2.14
C LYS A 261 -20.73 -4.82 3.36
N LEU A 262 -19.93 -3.78 3.48
CA LEU A 262 -20.05 -2.82 4.58
C LEU A 262 -21.38 -2.06 4.47
N PRO A 263 -22.03 -1.75 5.61
CA PRO A 263 -23.16 -0.81 5.67
C PRO A 263 -22.83 0.54 5.03
N ALA A 264 -23.83 1.23 4.49
CA ALA A 264 -23.65 2.47 3.76
C ALA A 264 -22.95 3.58 4.59
N ASN A 265 -23.30 3.70 5.88
CA ASN A 265 -22.65 4.63 6.81
C ASN A 265 -21.17 4.30 7.01
N LEU A 266 -20.78 3.02 7.07
CA LEU A 266 -19.40 2.59 7.26
C LEU A 266 -18.58 2.72 5.97
N LYS A 267 -19.19 2.47 4.77
CA LYS A 267 -18.58 2.81 3.49
C LYS A 267 -18.24 4.29 3.41
N LYS A 268 -19.19 5.15 3.82
CA LYS A 268 -18.97 6.59 3.84
C LYS A 268 -17.78 6.99 4.73
N VAL A 269 -17.61 6.36 5.90
CA VAL A 269 -16.46 6.62 6.79
C VAL A 269 -15.15 6.26 6.07
N ILE A 270 -15.09 5.11 5.38
CA ILE A 270 -13.91 4.73 4.58
C ILE A 270 -13.67 5.76 3.47
N ASP A 271 -14.68 6.13 2.70
CA ASP A 271 -14.55 7.04 1.57
C ASP A 271 -14.12 8.45 2.00
N ASP A 272 -14.68 8.97 3.09
CA ASP A 272 -14.36 10.30 3.63
C ASP A 272 -12.93 10.39 4.23
N THR A 273 -12.36 9.24 4.66
CA THR A 273 -11.06 9.20 5.35
C THR A 273 -9.91 8.72 4.47
N THR A 274 -10.17 8.32 3.23
CA THR A 274 -9.15 7.78 2.30
C THR A 274 -9.02 8.64 1.04
N GLY A 275 -8.40 8.12 -0.02
CA GLY A 275 -8.23 8.80 -1.29
C GLY A 275 -7.03 9.75 -1.31
N LEU A 276 -7.11 10.79 -2.13
CA LEU A 276 -6.01 11.74 -2.35
C LEU A 276 -5.51 12.40 -1.06
N LYS A 277 -6.42 12.83 -0.18
CA LYS A 277 -6.05 13.53 1.07
C LYS A 277 -5.13 12.67 1.96
N LEU A 278 -5.50 11.41 2.19
CA LEU A 278 -4.67 10.50 3.00
C LEU A 278 -3.38 10.12 2.26
N SER A 279 -3.43 9.99 0.94
CA SER A 279 -2.27 9.73 0.09
C SER A 279 -1.23 10.84 0.15
N LEU A 280 -1.66 12.12 0.11
CA LEU A 280 -0.77 13.28 0.26
C LEU A 280 -0.11 13.33 1.65
N LYS A 281 -0.82 12.89 2.70
CA LYS A 281 -0.20 12.73 4.02
C LYS A 281 0.92 11.70 3.98
N GLY A 282 0.73 10.57 3.31
CA GLY A 282 1.77 9.55 3.11
C GLY A 282 2.99 10.09 2.34
N ALA A 283 2.75 10.86 1.28
CA ALA A 283 3.81 11.50 0.50
C ALA A 283 4.62 12.51 1.35
N ALA A 284 3.95 13.35 2.13
CA ALA A 284 4.61 14.32 3.01
C ALA A 284 5.49 13.65 4.07
N GLU A 285 5.03 12.52 4.65
CA GLU A 285 5.84 11.76 5.62
C GLU A 285 7.08 11.14 4.94
N TYR A 286 7.00 10.72 3.68
CA TYR A 286 8.16 10.22 2.95
C TYR A 286 9.15 11.33 2.60
N ASP A 287 8.69 12.49 2.14
CA ASP A 287 9.59 13.63 1.89
C ASP A 287 10.29 14.08 3.19
N ALA A 288 9.58 14.13 4.33
CA ALA A 288 10.16 14.44 5.63
C ALA A 288 11.17 13.38 6.11
N GLN A 289 10.83 12.10 5.95
CA GLN A 289 11.70 10.98 6.33
C GLN A 289 12.95 10.92 5.44
N SER A 290 12.83 11.28 4.15
CA SER A 290 13.96 11.41 3.23
C SER A 290 14.99 12.41 3.74
N GLN A 291 14.54 13.60 4.16
CA GLN A 291 15.42 14.60 4.75
C GLN A 291 16.08 14.09 6.03
N ALA A 292 15.32 13.43 6.91
CA ALA A 292 15.88 12.82 8.12
C ALA A 292 16.94 11.75 7.79
N GLY A 293 16.73 10.93 6.77
CA GLY A 293 17.68 9.95 6.28
C GLY A 293 18.97 10.59 5.73
N ILE A 294 18.83 11.66 4.97
CA ILE A 294 19.97 12.44 4.46
C ILE A 294 20.78 13.04 5.62
N GLU A 295 20.14 13.69 6.58
CA GLU A 295 20.83 14.28 7.74
C GLU A 295 21.50 13.21 8.62
N ALA A 296 20.90 12.04 8.77
CA ALA A 296 21.52 10.93 9.48
C ALA A 296 22.75 10.40 8.74
N ALA A 297 22.67 10.23 7.41
CA ALA A 297 23.78 9.75 6.59
C ALA A 297 24.96 10.74 6.55
N LYS A 298 24.73 12.06 6.58
CA LYS A 298 25.78 13.09 6.60
C LYS A 298 26.76 12.95 7.76
N LYS A 299 26.39 12.32 8.86
CA LYS A 299 27.21 12.26 10.07
C LYS A 299 28.48 11.45 9.88
N ASP A 300 28.40 10.33 9.14
CA ASP A 300 29.49 9.36 9.03
C ASP A 300 29.48 8.56 7.73
N ARG A 301 28.69 9.01 6.74
CA ARG A 301 28.58 8.39 5.41
C ARG A 301 28.88 9.41 4.31
N GLU A 302 29.22 8.90 3.13
CA GLU A 302 29.49 9.76 1.99
C GLU A 302 28.22 9.98 1.17
N LEU A 303 27.74 11.23 1.14
CA LEU A 303 26.67 11.66 0.24
C LEU A 303 27.26 12.12 -1.08
N ILE A 304 26.73 11.62 -2.18
CA ILE A 304 27.16 11.90 -3.54
C ILE A 304 26.01 12.58 -4.26
N THR A 305 26.24 13.78 -4.76
CA THR A 305 25.34 14.51 -5.66
C THR A 305 25.96 14.52 -7.06
N LEU A 306 25.17 14.13 -8.06
CA LEU A 306 25.61 14.09 -9.43
C LEU A 306 25.79 15.51 -10.00
N SER A 307 26.81 15.73 -10.84
CA SER A 307 26.92 16.94 -11.64
C SER A 307 25.71 17.05 -12.61
N ALA A 308 25.41 18.26 -13.05
CA ALA A 308 24.34 18.49 -14.04
C ALA A 308 24.60 17.69 -15.34
N GLN A 309 25.86 17.58 -15.75
CA GLN A 309 26.26 16.81 -16.91
C GLN A 309 25.98 15.30 -16.74
N GLU A 310 26.31 14.71 -15.57
CA GLU A 310 26.00 13.30 -15.28
C GLU A 310 24.51 13.04 -15.20
N ARG A 311 23.74 13.95 -14.56
CA ARG A 311 22.27 13.84 -14.52
C ARG A 311 21.69 13.81 -15.93
N GLN A 312 22.19 14.66 -16.83
CA GLN A 312 21.77 14.67 -18.24
C GLN A 312 22.16 13.37 -18.97
N ARG A 313 23.36 12.85 -18.75
CA ARG A 313 23.81 11.57 -19.34
C ARG A 313 22.90 10.41 -18.94
N TRP A 314 22.51 10.34 -17.66
CA TRP A 314 21.59 9.30 -17.20
C TRP A 314 20.20 9.47 -17.84
N MET A 315 19.68 10.69 -17.91
CA MET A 315 18.40 10.97 -18.58
C MET A 315 18.42 10.57 -20.05
N GLU A 316 19.51 10.85 -20.77
CA GLU A 316 19.66 10.41 -22.18
C GLU A 316 19.69 8.86 -22.28
N ALA A 317 20.35 8.17 -21.36
CA ALA A 317 20.36 6.70 -21.32
C ALA A 317 18.96 6.09 -21.09
N PHE A 318 18.06 6.81 -20.41
CA PHE A 318 16.69 6.34 -20.16
C PHE A 318 15.75 6.49 -21.36
N LYS A 319 15.98 7.44 -22.28
CA LYS A 319 15.05 7.71 -23.39
C LYS A 319 14.70 6.47 -24.24
N PRO A 320 15.68 5.65 -24.69
CA PRO A 320 15.37 4.41 -25.44
C PRO A 320 14.56 3.42 -24.60
N MET A 321 14.85 3.30 -23.31
CA MET A 321 14.14 2.41 -22.38
C MET A 321 12.70 2.87 -22.21
N ILE A 322 12.44 4.17 -22.00
CA ILE A 322 11.09 4.74 -21.87
C ILE A 322 10.27 4.47 -23.14
N ARG A 323 10.83 4.71 -24.33
CA ARG A 323 10.17 4.41 -25.60
C ARG A 323 9.81 2.93 -25.72
N ARG A 324 10.76 2.04 -25.42
CA ARG A 324 10.50 0.59 -25.43
C ARG A 324 9.37 0.20 -24.47
N LYS A 325 9.35 0.72 -23.23
CA LYS A 325 8.29 0.43 -22.27
C LYS A 325 6.92 0.92 -22.72
N MET A 326 6.85 2.08 -23.32
CA MET A 326 5.64 2.61 -23.94
C MET A 326 5.14 1.70 -25.06
N GLU A 327 6.02 1.31 -26.00
CA GLU A 327 5.69 0.45 -27.12
C GLU A 327 5.28 -0.97 -26.70
N GLU A 328 5.92 -1.54 -25.67
CA GLU A 328 5.53 -2.82 -25.04
C GLU A 328 4.09 -2.74 -24.50
N GLY A 329 3.77 -1.65 -23.83
CA GLY A 329 2.41 -1.41 -23.32
C GLY A 329 1.38 -1.27 -24.45
N GLU A 330 1.69 -0.51 -25.50
CA GLU A 330 0.80 -0.37 -26.68
C GLU A 330 0.55 -1.71 -27.39
N LYS A 331 1.60 -2.51 -27.59
CA LYS A 331 1.48 -3.87 -28.14
C LYS A 331 0.62 -4.80 -27.30
N ALA A 332 0.59 -4.57 -25.97
CA ALA A 332 -0.31 -5.27 -25.05
C ALA A 332 -1.75 -4.69 -25.00
N GLY A 333 -2.08 -3.72 -25.86
CA GLY A 333 -3.40 -3.09 -25.90
C GLY A 333 -3.66 -2.09 -24.76
N LEU A 334 -2.61 -1.60 -24.14
CA LEU A 334 -2.72 -0.64 -23.04
C LEU A 334 -2.59 0.81 -23.57
N PRO A 335 -3.22 1.82 -22.97
CA PRO A 335 -3.10 3.22 -23.36
C PRO A 335 -1.78 3.84 -22.86
N ALA A 336 -0.65 3.15 -23.09
CA ALA A 336 0.65 3.47 -22.53
C ALA A 336 1.17 4.83 -23.01
N ARG A 337 1.03 5.13 -24.32
CA ARG A 337 1.41 6.42 -24.90
C ARG A 337 0.69 7.58 -24.19
N GLY A 338 -0.64 7.47 -24.03
CA GLY A 338 -1.40 8.53 -23.38
C GLY A 338 -0.98 8.83 -21.95
N LEU A 339 -0.52 7.81 -21.20
CA LEU A 339 0.03 8.01 -19.87
C LEU A 339 1.44 8.61 -19.91
N VAL A 340 2.32 8.13 -20.80
CA VAL A 340 3.69 8.66 -20.99
C VAL A 340 3.63 10.14 -21.41
N ASP A 341 2.72 10.51 -22.31
CA ASP A 341 2.49 11.89 -22.74
C ASP A 341 1.94 12.76 -21.58
N ALA A 342 1.02 12.23 -20.77
CA ALA A 342 0.49 12.94 -19.61
C ALA A 342 1.58 13.24 -18.54
N TYR A 343 2.64 12.44 -18.51
CA TYR A 343 3.82 12.67 -17.66
C TYR A 343 4.92 13.49 -18.35
N GLY A 344 4.82 13.77 -19.64
CA GLY A 344 5.80 14.56 -20.40
C GLY A 344 7.17 13.88 -20.57
N LEU A 345 7.23 12.53 -20.65
CA LEU A 345 8.48 11.79 -20.58
C LEU A 345 9.28 11.76 -21.87
N LEU A 346 8.68 12.00 -23.02
CA LEU A 346 9.30 11.91 -24.36
C LEU A 346 9.15 13.20 -25.20
N GLY A 347 8.76 14.30 -24.53
CA GLY A 347 8.67 15.65 -25.14
C GLY A 347 10.01 16.27 -25.45
#